data_2bee13ecb14f1f75a55d1b7d9280e590
#
_entry.id   2bee13ecb14f1f75a55d1b7d9280e590
#
_cell.length_a   1.000
_cell.length_b   1.000
_cell.length_c   1.000
_cell.angle_alpha   90.00
_cell.angle_beta   90.00
_cell.angle_gamma   90.00
#
_symmetry.space_group_name_H-M   'P 1'
#
loop_
_entity.id
_entity.type
_entity.pdbx_description
1 polymer ?
#
loop_
_entity_poly.entity_id
_entity_poly.type
_entity_poly.pdbx_seq_one_letter_code
_entity_poly.pdbx_strand_id
1 'polypeptide(L)'
;MANPQKPKSEFEREMLVLEAEIPRLQAEFNLFFAGRLPRPPWETRTRVTALVKKIDNSFIRNTADRFRSETLKNRFSKSIELWGRQRT
;
A
#
# COMPACT_ATOMS: atom_id res chain seq x y z
N MET A 1 -23.33 -2.27 -23.23
CA MET A 1 -22.60 -2.32 -22.88
C MET A 1 -22.28 -2.82 -22.13
N ALA A 2 -22.35 -3.13 -22.21
CA ALA A 2 -22.09 -3.73 -21.48
C ALA A 2 -21.19 -3.48 -20.76
N ASN A 3 -21.43 -3.42 -19.96
CA ASN A 3 -20.56 -3.25 -19.17
C ASN A 3 -19.87 -4.31 -18.95
N PRO A 4 -19.03 -4.38 -19.49
CA PRO A 4 -18.26 -5.41 -19.32
C PRO A 4 -17.66 -5.48 -18.03
N GLN A 5 -18.16 -4.73 -17.17
CA GLN A 5 -17.59 -4.82 -16.06
C GLN A 5 -17.88 -5.92 -15.40
N LYS A 6 -17.14 -6.92 -15.43
CA LYS A 6 -17.06 -7.87 -14.46
C LYS A 6 -16.71 -7.21 -13.20
N PRO A 7 -17.34 -7.56 -12.11
CA PRO A 7 -16.93 -7.09 -10.83
C PRO A 7 -15.49 -7.48 -10.64
N LYS A 8 -14.69 -6.59 -10.21
CA LYS A 8 -13.31 -6.90 -9.91
C LYS A 8 -13.27 -7.87 -8.73
N SER A 9 -12.33 -8.79 -8.78
CA SER A 9 -12.17 -9.69 -7.67
C SER A 9 -11.74 -8.90 -6.45
N GLU A 10 -11.88 -9.50 -5.29
CA GLU A 10 -11.47 -8.86 -4.05
C GLU A 10 -9.98 -8.55 -4.11
N PHE A 11 -9.19 -9.46 -4.66
CA PHE A 11 -7.76 -9.24 -4.78
C PHE A 11 -7.46 -8.00 -5.63
N GLU A 12 -8.13 -7.86 -6.75
CA GLU A 12 -7.92 -6.71 -7.63
C GLU A 12 -8.30 -5.41 -6.95
N ARG A 13 -9.39 -5.42 -6.21
CA ARG A 13 -9.80 -4.22 -5.47
C ARG A 13 -8.77 -3.84 -4.42
N GLU A 14 -8.27 -4.85 -3.71
CA GLU A 14 -7.26 -4.61 -2.69
C GLU A 14 -5.98 -4.07 -3.29
N MET A 15 -5.60 -4.57 -4.46
CA MET A 15 -4.42 -4.06 -5.15
C MET A 15 -4.59 -2.61 -5.54
N LEU A 16 -5.77 -2.24 -6.04
CA LEU A 16 -6.03 -0.86 -6.42
C LEU A 16 -5.99 0.06 -5.22
N VAL A 17 -6.57 -0.39 -4.10
CA VAL A 17 -6.53 0.41 -2.88
C VAL A 17 -5.09 0.59 -2.42
N LEU A 18 -4.31 -0.48 -2.45
CA LEU A 18 -2.92 -0.41 -2.01
C LEU A 18 -2.12 0.54 -2.90
N GLU A 19 -2.34 0.48 -4.21
CA GLU A 19 -1.65 1.37 -5.13
C GLU A 19 -1.96 2.84 -4.85
N ALA A 20 -3.17 3.12 -4.39
CA ALA A 20 -3.56 4.49 -4.07
C ALA A 20 -3.08 4.91 -2.68
N GLU A 21 -3.07 3.97 -1.72
CA GLU A 21 -2.74 4.32 -0.34
C GLU A 21 -1.25 4.46 -0.08
N ILE A 22 -0.41 3.74 -0.81
CA ILE A 22 1.04 3.85 -0.58
C ILE A 22 1.54 5.27 -0.84
N PRO A 23 1.23 5.91 -1.98
CA PRO A 23 1.66 7.29 -2.19
C PRO A 23 1.07 8.25 -1.16
N ARG A 24 -0.17 7.99 -0.73
CA ARG A 24 -0.80 8.81 0.29
C ARG A 24 -0.04 8.71 1.60
N LEU A 25 0.34 7.50 2.00
CA LEU A 25 1.09 7.30 3.23
C LEU A 25 2.44 7.98 3.13
N GLN A 26 3.10 7.90 1.98
CA GLN A 26 4.37 8.58 1.77
C GLN A 26 4.23 10.09 1.94
N ALA A 27 3.17 10.65 1.37
CA ALA A 27 2.93 12.09 1.49
C ALA A 27 2.67 12.49 2.94
N GLU A 28 1.90 11.67 3.67
CA GLU A 28 1.59 11.97 5.07
C GLU A 28 2.84 11.88 5.95
N PHE A 29 3.71 10.91 5.71
CA PHE A 29 4.96 10.83 6.45
C PHE A 29 5.87 12.02 6.12
N ASN A 30 5.91 12.43 4.86
CA ASN A 30 6.70 13.59 4.48
C ASN A 30 6.21 14.85 5.22
N LEU A 31 4.89 14.99 5.34
CA LEU A 31 4.33 16.11 6.08
C LEU A 31 4.68 16.02 7.56
N PHE A 32 4.66 14.83 8.11
CA PHE A 32 5.03 14.63 9.50
C PHE A 32 6.49 15.03 9.74
N PHE A 33 7.40 14.56 8.88
CA PHE A 33 8.81 14.87 9.05
C PHE A 33 9.11 16.35 8.78
N ALA A 34 8.26 17.02 8.00
CA ALA A 34 8.39 18.44 7.77
C ALA A 34 7.79 19.28 8.91
N GLY A 35 7.25 18.61 9.94
CA GLY A 35 6.67 19.31 11.06
C GLY A 35 5.26 19.82 10.83
N ARG A 36 4.62 19.37 9.76
CA ARG A 36 3.28 19.84 9.45
C ARG A 36 2.16 18.97 10.00
N LEU A 37 2.49 17.78 10.46
CA LEU A 37 1.52 16.92 11.13
C LEU A 37 2.00 16.69 12.55
N PRO A 38 1.10 16.80 13.53
CA PRO A 38 1.50 16.63 14.93
C PRO A 38 1.84 15.21 15.30
N ARG A 39 1.37 14.24 14.53
CA ARG A 39 1.62 12.83 14.80
C ARG A 39 1.87 12.07 13.53
N PRO A 40 2.60 10.97 13.60
CA PRO A 40 2.78 10.13 12.42
C PRO A 40 1.43 9.57 11.96
N PRO A 41 1.27 9.26 10.68
CA PRO A 41 -0.01 8.74 10.17
C PRO A 41 -0.22 7.27 10.52
N TRP A 42 -0.44 6.99 11.81
CA TRP A 42 -0.60 5.62 12.27
C TRP A 42 -1.78 4.89 11.65
N GLU A 43 -2.89 5.57 11.47
CA GLU A 43 -4.08 4.92 10.92
C GLU A 43 -3.86 4.48 9.48
N THR A 44 -3.31 5.35 8.66
CA THR A 44 -3.04 5.02 7.27
C THR A 44 -2.00 3.91 7.21
N ARG A 45 -0.96 3.99 8.04
CA ARG A 45 0.07 2.96 8.06
C ARG A 45 -0.50 1.60 8.46
N THR A 46 -1.36 1.58 9.47
CA THR A 46 -1.98 0.33 9.92
C THR A 46 -2.84 -0.27 8.82
N ARG A 47 -3.60 0.57 8.12
CA ARG A 47 -4.46 0.10 7.05
C ARG A 47 -3.64 -0.47 5.89
N VAL A 48 -2.57 0.23 5.50
CA VAL A 48 -1.72 -0.23 4.41
C VAL A 48 -0.99 -1.53 4.81
N THR A 49 -0.52 -1.60 6.05
CA THR A 49 0.15 -2.81 6.54
C THR A 49 -0.79 -4.01 6.49
N ALA A 50 -2.05 -3.82 6.89
CA ALA A 50 -3.03 -4.89 6.86
C ALA A 50 -3.30 -5.35 5.43
N LEU A 51 -3.38 -4.40 4.49
CA LEU A 51 -3.58 -4.73 3.07
C LEU A 51 -2.40 -5.51 2.51
N VAL A 52 -1.19 -5.10 2.84
CA VAL A 52 0.00 -5.78 2.37
C VAL A 52 0.02 -7.22 2.87
N LYS A 53 -0.31 -7.42 4.15
CA LYS A 53 -0.34 -8.77 4.71
C LYS A 53 -1.42 -9.62 4.06
N LYS A 54 -2.58 -9.02 3.81
CA LYS A 54 -3.68 -9.75 3.21
C LYS A 54 -3.32 -10.19 1.80
N ILE A 55 -2.71 -9.30 1.02
CA ILE A 55 -2.31 -9.62 -0.34
C ILE A 55 -1.19 -10.66 -0.32
N ASP A 56 -0.27 -10.56 0.62
CA ASP A 56 0.84 -11.49 0.73
C ASP A 56 0.35 -12.91 1.03
N ASN A 57 -0.76 -13.03 1.74
CA ASN A 57 -1.32 -14.33 2.08
C ASN A 57 -2.32 -14.83 1.05
N SER A 58 -2.60 -14.04 0.02
CA SER A 58 -3.55 -14.45 -1.00
C SER A 58 -2.90 -15.39 -2.00
N PHE A 59 -3.70 -16.28 -2.55
CA PHE A 59 -3.20 -17.18 -3.59
C PHE A 59 -3.26 -16.42 -4.91
N ILE A 60 -2.11 -16.24 -5.54
CA ILE A 60 -2.03 -15.48 -6.77
C ILE A 60 -1.67 -16.40 -7.90
N ARG A 61 -2.59 -16.58 -8.84
CA ARG A 61 -2.36 -17.47 -9.97
C ARG A 61 -1.63 -16.79 -11.11
N ASN A 62 -1.93 -15.53 -11.29
CA ASN A 62 -1.44 -14.79 -12.45
C ASN A 62 -0.04 -14.25 -12.17
N THR A 63 0.89 -14.51 -13.06
CA THR A 63 2.26 -14.05 -12.89
C THR A 63 2.35 -12.53 -12.87
N ALA A 64 1.55 -11.88 -13.70
CA ALA A 64 1.56 -10.41 -13.74
C ALA A 64 1.08 -9.82 -12.42
N ASP A 65 0.04 -10.42 -11.82
CA ASP A 65 -0.46 -9.96 -10.53
C ASP A 65 0.55 -10.21 -9.43
N ARG A 66 1.25 -11.33 -9.50
CA ARG A 66 2.29 -11.64 -8.53
C ARG A 66 3.41 -10.61 -8.61
N PHE A 67 3.85 -10.30 -9.81
CA PHE A 67 4.91 -9.32 -10.01
C PHE A 67 4.47 -7.95 -9.49
N ARG A 68 3.23 -7.57 -9.77
CA ARG A 68 2.69 -6.30 -9.34
C ARG A 68 2.63 -6.22 -7.81
N SER A 69 2.16 -7.30 -7.16
CA SER A 69 2.08 -7.30 -5.70
C SER A 69 3.47 -7.24 -5.07
N GLU A 70 4.45 -7.93 -5.66
CA GLU A 70 5.82 -7.88 -5.16
C GLU A 70 6.39 -6.47 -5.27
N THR A 71 6.11 -5.79 -6.38
CA THR A 71 6.58 -4.43 -6.56
C THR A 71 6.00 -3.50 -5.50
N LEU A 72 4.70 -3.63 -5.24
CA LEU A 72 4.05 -2.80 -4.22
C LEU A 72 4.57 -3.11 -2.82
N LYS A 73 4.77 -4.38 -2.50
CA LYS A 73 5.30 -4.76 -1.20
C LYS A 73 6.71 -4.22 -1.01
N ASN A 74 7.52 -4.30 -2.05
CA ASN A 74 8.90 -3.79 -1.96
C ASN A 74 8.90 -2.29 -1.76
N ARG A 75 8.04 -1.58 -2.46
CA ARG A 75 7.93 -0.13 -2.31
C ARG A 75 7.55 0.23 -0.88
N PHE A 76 6.56 -0.46 -0.35
CA PHE A 76 6.11 -0.22 1.01
C PHE A 76 7.21 -0.53 2.02
N SER A 77 7.91 -1.65 1.87
CA SER A 77 8.98 -2.05 2.78
C SER A 77 10.12 -1.03 2.79
N LYS A 78 10.50 -0.54 1.62
CA LYS A 78 11.56 0.46 1.54
C LYS A 78 11.14 1.76 2.20
N SER A 79 9.89 2.16 2.03
CA SER A 79 9.39 3.37 2.67
C SER A 79 9.39 3.24 4.18
N ILE A 80 8.92 2.11 4.70
CA ILE A 80 8.90 1.87 6.14
C ILE A 80 10.32 1.91 6.71
N GLU A 81 11.27 1.31 6.00
CA GLU A 81 12.65 1.30 6.44
C GLU A 81 13.22 2.71 6.49
N LEU A 82 12.95 3.50 5.47
CA LEU A 82 13.41 4.87 5.42
C LEU A 82 12.82 5.70 6.55
N TRP A 83 11.52 5.57 6.77
CA TRP A 83 10.86 6.32 7.82
C TRP A 83 11.36 5.92 9.20
N GLY A 84 11.69 4.65 9.40
CA GLY A 84 12.28 4.20 10.65
C GLY A 84 13.61 4.87 10.92
N ARG A 85 14.45 5.04 9.90
CA ARG A 85 15.72 5.71 10.05
C ARG A 85 15.55 7.18 10.38
N GLN A 86 14.56 7.83 9.74
CA GLN A 86 14.37 9.24 9.93
C GLN A 86 13.81 9.59 11.31
N ARG A 87 13.26 8.59 11.98
CA ARG A 87 12.70 8.84 13.31
C ARG A 87 13.76 8.83 14.40
N THR A 88 14.92 8.31 14.12
CA THR A 88 15.99 8.37 15.11
C THR A 88 16.71 9.68 14.97
#